data_dec2cb04b2a98cbf716dbdb34e46dc8f
#
_entry.id   dec2cb04b2a98cbf716dbdb34e46dc8f
#
_cell.length_a   1.000
_cell.length_b   1.000
_cell.length_c   1.000
_cell.angle_alpha   90.00
_cell.angle_beta   90.00
_cell.angle_gamma   90.00
#
_symmetry.space_group_name_H-M   'P 1'
#
loop_
_entity.id
_entity.type
_entity.pdbx_description
1 polymer ?
#
loop_
_entity_poly.entity_id
_entity_poly.type
_entity_poly.pdbx_seq_one_letter_code
_entity_poly.pdbx_strand_id
1 'polypeptide(L)'
;MKVTLISVYESIISYGLRSLSAVLKEAGFTAQMIFLPRETEGFRWEGFRQVYPETVLDQMAEVAGDSDLIGIALMTNYFDNAVQITQHLRRCTKAPIIWGGIHPTLRPEECLQY
;
A
#
# COMPACT_ATOMS: atom_id res chain seq x y z
N MET A 1 -2.13 -15.33 -11.53
CA MET A 1 -1.72 -13.95 -11.28
C MET A 1 -1.80 -13.67 -9.78
N LYS A 2 -0.75 -13.12 -9.24
CA LYS A 2 -0.66 -12.74 -7.82
C LYS A 2 -0.87 -11.24 -7.65
N VAL A 3 -1.80 -10.88 -6.77
CA VAL A 3 -2.11 -9.50 -6.43
C VAL A 3 -1.80 -9.26 -4.95
N THR A 4 -1.01 -8.24 -4.66
CA THR A 4 -0.76 -7.79 -3.29
C THR A 4 -1.50 -6.49 -3.02
N LEU A 5 -2.29 -6.47 -1.97
CA LEU A 5 -3.04 -5.31 -1.52
C LEU A 5 -2.41 -4.77 -0.24
N ILE A 6 -2.03 -3.50 -0.24
CA ILE A 6 -1.35 -2.85 0.88
C ILE A 6 -2.29 -1.84 1.52
N SER A 7 -2.49 -1.98 2.83
CA SER A 7 -3.21 -1.02 3.65
C SER A 7 -2.22 -0.15 4.39
N VAL A 8 -2.37 1.17 4.23
CA VAL A 8 -1.63 2.17 5.02
C VAL A 8 -2.27 2.40 6.39
N TYR A 9 -3.44 1.82 6.62
CA TYR A 9 -4.12 1.89 7.91
C TYR A 9 -3.58 0.83 8.86
N GLU A 10 -3.44 1.18 10.11
CA GLU A 10 -3.02 0.27 11.18
C GLU A 10 -4.04 -0.84 11.49
N SER A 11 -5.30 -0.62 11.13
CA SER A 11 -6.39 -1.53 11.42
C SER A 11 -6.53 -2.62 10.36
N ILE A 12 -6.55 -3.87 10.80
CA ILE A 12 -6.90 -5.03 9.96
C ILE A 12 -8.38 -5.05 9.53
N ILE A 13 -9.18 -4.09 10.00
CA ILE A 13 -10.62 -3.98 9.71
C ILE A 13 -10.88 -3.34 8.34
N SER A 14 -9.90 -2.95 7.57
CA SER A 14 -10.07 -2.33 6.25
C SER A 14 -11.05 -3.11 5.35
N TYR A 15 -12.34 -2.83 5.49
CA TYR A 15 -13.41 -3.59 4.80
C TYR A 15 -13.28 -3.54 3.28
N GLY A 16 -12.98 -2.37 2.72
CA GLY A 16 -12.82 -2.21 1.27
C GLY A 16 -11.70 -3.09 0.71
N LEU A 17 -10.54 -3.11 1.36
CA LEU A 17 -9.42 -3.93 0.95
C LEU A 17 -9.70 -5.42 1.10
N ARG A 18 -10.37 -5.80 2.19
CA ARG A 18 -10.76 -7.19 2.44
C ARG A 18 -11.80 -7.67 1.43
N SER A 19 -12.73 -6.83 1.05
CA SER A 19 -13.72 -7.13 0.00
C SER A 19 -13.05 -7.33 -1.35
N LEU A 20 -12.09 -6.48 -1.72
CA LEU A 20 -11.29 -6.66 -2.93
C LEU A 20 -10.51 -7.98 -2.91
N SER A 21 -9.88 -8.30 -1.79
CA SER A 21 -9.17 -9.59 -1.63
C SER A 21 -10.10 -10.78 -1.82
N ALA A 22 -11.30 -10.73 -1.27
CA ALA A 22 -12.28 -11.80 -1.40
C ALA A 22 -12.71 -11.98 -2.86
N VAL A 23 -13.06 -10.89 -3.54
CA VAL A 23 -13.46 -10.90 -4.96
C VAL A 23 -12.35 -11.45 -5.86
N LEU A 24 -11.10 -11.03 -5.63
CA LEU A 24 -9.95 -11.52 -6.39
C LEU A 24 -9.75 -13.03 -6.19
N LYS A 25 -9.86 -13.53 -4.98
CA LYS A 25 -9.75 -14.96 -4.67
C LYS A 25 -10.89 -15.77 -5.30
N GLU A 26 -12.11 -15.26 -5.24
CA GLU A 26 -13.28 -15.88 -5.88
C GLU A 26 -13.13 -15.94 -7.40
N ALA A 27 -12.49 -14.94 -8.01
CA ALA A 27 -12.17 -14.92 -9.43
C ALA A 27 -10.96 -15.81 -9.83
N GLY A 28 -10.34 -16.50 -8.87
CA GLY A 28 -9.24 -17.43 -9.11
C GLY A 28 -7.84 -16.83 -9.03
N PHE A 29 -7.70 -15.58 -8.62
CA PHE A 29 -6.40 -14.95 -8.41
C PHE A 29 -5.81 -15.29 -7.04
N THR A 30 -4.49 -15.33 -6.95
CA THR A 30 -3.80 -15.35 -5.66
C THR A 30 -3.76 -13.94 -5.10
N ALA A 31 -4.43 -13.70 -3.98
CA ALA A 31 -4.47 -12.38 -3.34
C ALA A 31 -3.92 -12.45 -1.92
N GLN A 32 -3.00 -11.58 -1.61
CA GLN A 32 -2.48 -11.37 -0.25
C GLN A 32 -2.70 -9.92 0.19
N MET A 33 -2.75 -9.71 1.48
CA MET A 33 -2.89 -8.39 2.08
C MET A 33 -1.71 -8.12 3.02
N ILE A 34 -1.19 -6.90 2.95
CA ILE A 34 -0.18 -6.39 3.88
C ILE A 34 -0.80 -5.22 4.64
N PHE A 35 -0.80 -5.30 5.96
CA PHE A 35 -1.23 -4.22 6.84
C PHE A 35 0.01 -3.62 7.49
N LEU A 36 0.33 -2.38 7.14
CA LEU A 36 1.50 -1.71 7.67
C LEU A 36 1.24 -1.22 9.10
N PRO A 37 2.23 -1.35 10.00
CA PRO A 37 2.09 -0.89 11.36
C PRO A 37 2.09 0.64 11.43
N ARG A 38 1.41 1.21 12.42
CA ARG A 38 1.39 2.66 12.64
C ARG A 38 2.57 3.11 13.50
N GLU A 39 2.82 2.38 14.57
CA GLU A 39 3.88 2.71 15.52
C GLU A 39 4.66 1.45 15.87
N THR A 40 5.91 1.43 15.47
CA THR A 40 6.90 0.44 15.89
C THR A 40 8.21 1.16 16.20
N GLU A 41 9.14 0.46 16.79
CA GLU A 41 10.49 0.98 16.99
C GLU A 41 11.09 1.44 15.67
N GLY A 42 11.63 2.64 15.63
CA GLY A 42 12.21 3.25 14.43
C GLY A 42 11.29 4.16 13.62
N PHE A 43 9.99 4.25 13.97
CA PHE A 43 9.12 5.28 13.38
C PHE A 43 9.55 6.67 13.84
N ARG A 44 9.48 7.61 12.93
CA ARG A 44 9.74 9.03 13.21
C ARG A 44 8.65 9.90 12.61
N TRP A 45 8.55 11.09 13.14
CA TRP A 45 7.65 12.11 12.65
C TRP A 45 8.45 13.23 11.98
N GLU A 46 8.01 13.66 10.82
CA GLU A 46 8.47 14.86 10.13
C GLU A 46 7.31 15.84 10.07
N GLY A 47 7.23 16.73 11.07
CA GLY A 47 6.04 17.54 11.29
C GLY A 47 4.85 16.70 11.70
N PHE A 48 3.80 16.69 10.90
CA PHE A 48 2.62 15.84 11.07
C PHE A 48 2.67 14.54 10.29
N ARG A 49 3.75 14.30 9.58
CA ARG A 49 3.94 13.15 8.71
C ARG A 49 4.66 12.03 9.46
N GLN A 50 4.05 10.87 9.50
CA GLN A 50 4.70 9.65 9.96
C GLN A 50 5.54 9.03 8.83
N VAL A 51 6.78 8.68 9.13
CA VAL A 51 7.71 8.07 8.18
C VAL A 51 7.98 6.63 8.59
N TYR A 52 7.76 5.70 7.67
CA TYR A 52 8.07 4.28 7.89
C TYR A 52 9.59 4.07 7.96
N PRO A 53 10.06 3.22 8.91
CA PRO A 53 11.45 2.80 8.92
C PRO A 53 11.81 2.02 7.66
N GLU A 54 13.03 2.12 7.20
CA GLU A 54 13.53 1.41 6.01
C GLU A 54 13.36 -0.12 6.16
N THR A 55 13.55 -0.65 7.36
CA THR A 55 13.36 -2.08 7.67
C THR A 55 11.93 -2.57 7.39
N VAL A 56 10.92 -1.75 7.70
CA VAL A 56 9.50 -2.07 7.42
C VAL A 56 9.24 -2.05 5.91
N LEU A 57 9.77 -1.04 5.22
CA LEU A 57 9.63 -0.92 3.76
C LEU A 57 10.33 -2.07 3.03
N ASP A 58 11.50 -2.50 3.50
CA ASP A 58 12.24 -3.62 2.92
C ASP A 58 11.49 -4.95 3.09
N GLN A 59 10.93 -5.19 4.26
CA GLN A 59 10.10 -6.38 4.51
C GLN A 59 8.83 -6.38 3.66
N MET A 60 8.18 -5.23 3.55
CA MET A 60 7.01 -5.08 2.67
C MET A 60 7.38 -5.39 1.22
N ALA A 61 8.49 -4.83 0.73
CA ALA A 61 8.96 -5.06 -0.63
C ALA A 61 9.35 -6.52 -0.89
N GLU A 62 9.94 -7.20 0.09
CA GLU A 62 10.25 -8.63 0.01
C GLU A 62 8.98 -9.47 -0.17
N VAL A 63 7.95 -9.20 0.65
CA VAL A 63 6.67 -9.92 0.59
C VAL A 63 5.90 -9.62 -0.70
N ALA A 64 5.98 -8.39 -1.21
CA ALA A 64 5.28 -7.97 -2.42
C ALA A 64 6.05 -8.23 -3.72
N GLY A 65 7.32 -8.62 -3.64
CA GLY A 65 8.27 -8.59 -4.76
C GLY A 65 7.94 -9.49 -5.95
N ASP A 66 7.21 -10.58 -5.72
CA ASP A 66 6.76 -11.53 -6.75
C ASP A 66 5.32 -11.26 -7.23
N SER A 67 4.76 -10.12 -6.92
CA SER A 67 3.41 -9.75 -7.33
C SER A 67 3.36 -9.32 -8.79
N ASP A 68 2.28 -9.68 -9.47
CA ASP A 68 1.97 -9.22 -10.82
C ASP A 68 1.28 -7.83 -10.80
N LEU A 69 0.65 -7.50 -9.68
CA LEU A 69 -0.03 -6.23 -9.46
C LEU A 69 -0.01 -5.88 -7.97
N ILE A 70 0.23 -4.61 -7.67
CA ILE A 70 0.19 -4.09 -6.29
C ILE A 70 -0.87 -2.99 -6.20
N GLY A 71 -1.81 -3.16 -5.27
CA GLY A 71 -2.83 -2.17 -4.95
C GLY A 71 -2.57 -1.51 -3.60
N ILE A 72 -2.68 -0.19 -3.52
CA ILE A 72 -2.54 0.58 -2.28
C ILE A 72 -3.85 1.33 -2.04
N ALA A 73 -4.47 1.09 -0.88
CA ALA A 73 -5.68 1.81 -0.48
C ALA A 73 -5.33 2.94 0.49
N LEU A 74 -5.77 4.16 0.17
CA LEU A 74 -5.45 5.33 0.98
C LEU A 74 -6.58 6.36 1.07
N MET A 75 -6.60 7.08 2.18
CA MET A 75 -7.30 8.34 2.37
C MET A 75 -6.29 9.49 2.34
N THR A 76 -6.78 10.72 2.23
CA THR A 76 -5.95 11.93 2.07
C THR A 76 -4.87 12.09 3.16
N ASN A 77 -5.20 11.78 4.41
CA ASN A 77 -4.26 11.88 5.53
C ASN A 77 -3.11 10.86 5.48
N TYR A 78 -3.20 9.86 4.62
CA TYR A 78 -2.14 8.85 4.38
C TYR A 78 -1.44 9.01 3.02
N PHE A 79 -1.66 10.14 2.35
CA PHE A 79 -1.08 10.40 1.04
C PHE A 79 0.45 10.28 1.05
N ASP A 80 1.12 10.93 1.99
CA ASP A 80 2.59 10.88 2.11
C ASP A 80 3.11 9.46 2.36
N ASN A 81 2.37 8.67 3.14
CA ASN A 81 2.70 7.27 3.37
C ASN A 81 2.61 6.46 2.08
N ALA A 82 1.57 6.66 1.29
CA ALA A 82 1.42 5.99 0.00
C ALA A 82 2.52 6.39 -0.99
N VAL A 83 2.93 7.67 -0.99
CA VAL A 83 4.08 8.14 -1.78
C VAL A 83 5.37 7.44 -1.37
N GLN A 84 5.65 7.36 -0.07
CA GLN A 84 6.84 6.69 0.46
C GLN A 84 6.88 5.20 0.05
N ILE A 85 5.76 4.50 0.22
CA ILE A 85 5.62 3.09 -0.18
C ILE A 85 5.85 2.93 -1.68
N THR A 86 5.21 3.74 -2.48
CA THR A 86 5.30 3.68 -3.95
C THR A 86 6.72 3.92 -4.43
N GLN A 87 7.39 4.94 -3.91
CA GLN A 87 8.79 5.23 -4.26
C GLN A 87 9.73 4.09 -3.88
N HIS A 88 9.49 3.46 -2.73
CA HIS A 88 10.28 2.29 -2.31
C HIS A 88 10.05 1.09 -3.23
N LEU A 89 8.81 0.75 -3.51
CA LEU A 89 8.43 -0.37 -4.39
C LEU A 89 8.95 -0.18 -5.82
N ARG A 90 8.94 1.04 -6.34
CA ARG A 90 9.49 1.34 -7.68
C ARG A 90 10.96 0.97 -7.84
N ARG A 91 11.73 0.95 -6.76
CA ARG A 91 13.12 0.51 -6.76
C ARG A 91 13.29 -1.01 -6.68
N CYS A 92 12.26 -1.71 -6.18
CA CYS A 92 12.35 -3.14 -5.84
C CYS A 92 11.60 -4.04 -6.82
N THR A 93 10.58 -3.54 -7.51
CA THR A 93 9.76 -4.34 -8.41
C THR A 93 9.34 -3.55 -9.65
N LYS A 94 9.02 -4.31 -10.71
CA LYS A 94 8.44 -3.76 -11.95
C LYS A 94 6.92 -3.93 -12.01
N ALA A 95 6.31 -4.52 -10.98
CA ALA A 95 4.86 -4.71 -10.94
C ALA A 95 4.14 -3.37 -11.04
N PRO A 96 3.06 -3.28 -11.82
CA PRO A 96 2.19 -2.10 -11.84
C PRO A 96 1.65 -1.82 -10.43
N ILE A 97 1.56 -0.53 -10.08
CA ILE A 97 1.03 -0.08 -8.79
C ILE A 97 -0.23 0.74 -9.05
N ILE A 98 -1.32 0.36 -8.40
CA ILE A 98 -2.61 1.04 -8.46
C ILE A 98 -2.92 1.64 -7.09
N TRP A 99 -3.28 2.91 -7.07
CA TRP A 99 -3.82 3.55 -5.87
C TRP A 99 -5.34 3.55 -5.93
N GLY A 100 -5.99 3.19 -4.84
CA GLY A 100 -7.44 3.20 -4.69
C GLY A 100 -7.88 3.85 -3.39
N GLY A 101 -9.18 4.14 -3.28
CA GLY A 101 -9.79 4.77 -2.13
C GLY A 101 -10.20 6.22 -2.40
N ILE A 102 -10.49 6.96 -1.33
CA ILE A 102 -11.07 8.31 -1.42
C ILE A 102 -10.12 9.30 -2.11
N HIS A 103 -8.85 9.33 -1.71
CA HIS A 103 -7.91 10.34 -2.24
C HIS A 103 -7.69 10.22 -3.75
N PRO A 104 -7.35 9.04 -4.32
CA PRO A 104 -7.23 8.91 -5.77
C PRO A 104 -8.51 9.19 -6.53
N THR A 105 -9.67 8.93 -5.93
CA THR A 105 -10.97 9.24 -6.55
C THR A 105 -11.20 10.74 -6.66
N LEU A 106 -10.81 11.51 -5.65
CA LEU A 106 -11.02 12.95 -5.60
C LEU A 106 -9.88 13.75 -6.27
N ARG A 107 -8.67 13.22 -6.28
CA ARG A 107 -7.46 13.89 -6.76
C ARG A 107 -6.61 12.97 -7.65
N PRO A 108 -7.17 12.43 -8.74
CA PRO A 108 -6.47 11.45 -9.58
C PRO A 108 -5.21 12.04 -10.24
N GLU A 109 -5.25 13.29 -10.68
CA GLU A 109 -4.11 13.94 -11.35
C GLU A 109 -2.90 14.09 -10.44
N GLU A 110 -3.14 14.41 -9.17
CA GLU A 110 -2.08 14.48 -8.15
C GLU A 110 -1.45 13.11 -7.92
N CYS A 111 -2.25 12.06 -7.88
CA CYS A 111 -1.76 10.70 -7.66
C CYS A 111 -0.91 10.18 -8.84
N LEU A 112 -1.21 10.59 -10.06
CA LEU A 112 -0.48 10.17 -11.27
C LEU A 112 0.93 10.77 -11.39
N GLN A 113 1.31 11.67 -10.50
CA GLN A 113 2.65 12.26 -10.47
C GLN A 113 3.71 11.35 -9.80
N TYR A 114 3.30 10.23 -9.20
CA TYR A 114 4.15 9.34 -8.40
C TYR A 114 4.26 7.91 -8.92
#